data_3fe36c83554bdde73da227d3a494059a
#
_entry.id   3fe36c83554bdde73da227d3a494059a
#
_cell.length_a   1.000
_cell.length_b   1.000
_cell.length_c   1.000
_cell.angle_alpha   90.00
_cell.angle_beta   90.00
_cell.angle_gamma   90.00
#
_symmetry.space_group_name_H-M   'P 1'
#
loop_
_entity.id
_entity.type
_entity.pdbx_description
1 polymer ?
#
loop_
_entity_poly.entity_id
_entity_poly.type
_entity_poly.pdbx_seq_one_letter_code
_entity_poly.pdbx_strand_id
1 'polypeptide(L)'
;MGRTSKYIAFALCLLMTSMGFTLSAQARTVSGRVIDSRNQKGLSNVSISLKGTNVGTVSNADGNFSLYMADSNNIAVSFSTVGYTSLSISSDSLASANNIIRMDRQPVELSEVVIYGGDPMKILSTALKKIPDNYSLNRDMLSMFYRETIRKGKRFIGVSEAAIDVYKTPYDRRSVDFDRVQIDRGRRLVSQKSSDTLAVKIVGGPNLAVNVDFVKNADVLFSEHELTDFDFKMEKPEYADERLQYVISFRPKVRREYAQFRGKIYIDRELLAFTRAEFEMMPDDKGKMTAAVLHKKPRGLRFDPQKIEFVVSYKLVDGKTYLNYISNEMKFKCDMKRRLFSSAYTAYSEMVVVDRKENTDERISYKEAFKPRQIFYDIVDEYWDEDYWSEYNIIEPTESLENAVWKLKKTGKTLSMQ
;
A
#
# COMPACT_ATOMS: atom_id res chain seq x y z
N MET A 1 -35.33 -33.44 57.02
CA MET A 1 -34.05 -32.87 56.53
C MET A 1 -33.60 -33.46 55.19
N GLY A 2 -34.40 -33.54 54.16
CA GLY A 2 -34.02 -34.24 52.93
C GLY A 2 -34.36 -33.54 51.60
N ARG A 3 -35.17 -32.47 51.64
CA ARG A 3 -35.58 -31.79 50.39
C ARG A 3 -34.70 -30.56 50.03
N THR A 4 -34.23 -29.80 51.01
CA THR A 4 -33.38 -28.63 50.82
C THR A 4 -31.98 -28.96 50.28
N SER A 5 -31.40 -30.14 50.66
CA SER A 5 -30.08 -30.58 50.17
C SER A 5 -30.06 -30.88 48.67
N LYS A 6 -31.16 -31.40 48.10
CA LYS A 6 -31.25 -31.71 46.65
C LYS A 6 -31.34 -30.46 45.78
N TYR A 7 -32.00 -29.40 46.29
CA TYR A 7 -32.07 -28.12 45.54
C TYR A 7 -30.75 -27.35 45.57
N ILE A 8 -29.98 -27.45 46.66
CA ILE A 8 -28.65 -26.85 46.77
C ILE A 8 -27.67 -27.58 45.80
N ALA A 9 -27.72 -28.93 45.74
CA ALA A 9 -26.88 -29.67 44.78
C ALA A 9 -27.26 -29.39 43.32
N PHE A 10 -28.55 -29.24 43.01
CA PHE A 10 -29.02 -28.88 41.67
C PHE A 10 -28.65 -27.46 41.29
N ALA A 11 -28.73 -26.52 42.21
CA ALA A 11 -28.29 -25.11 42.01
C ALA A 11 -26.78 -25.01 41.86
N LEU A 12 -25.97 -25.80 42.55
CA LEU A 12 -24.51 -25.87 42.37
C LEU A 12 -24.13 -26.46 41.02
N CYS A 13 -24.83 -27.50 40.53
CA CYS A 13 -24.63 -28.03 39.19
C CYS A 13 -25.01 -27.05 38.11
N LEU A 14 -26.09 -26.27 38.28
CA LEU A 14 -26.46 -25.21 37.32
C LEU A 14 -25.45 -24.04 37.31
N LEU A 15 -24.85 -23.71 38.45
CA LEU A 15 -23.78 -22.70 38.54
C LEU A 15 -22.47 -23.18 37.89
N MET A 16 -22.16 -24.48 37.93
CA MET A 16 -20.96 -25.05 37.28
C MET A 16 -21.13 -25.19 35.75
N THR A 17 -22.35 -25.34 35.24
CA THR A 17 -22.59 -25.35 33.78
C THR A 17 -22.64 -23.97 33.15
N SER A 18 -22.76 -22.89 33.95
CA SER A 18 -22.70 -21.51 33.48
C SER A 18 -21.27 -20.91 33.41
N MET A 19 -20.25 -21.65 33.81
CA MET A 19 -18.86 -21.37 33.42
C MET A 19 -18.73 -21.74 31.95
N GLY A 20 -19.43 -20.98 31.10
CA GLY A 20 -19.22 -20.96 29.66
C GLY A 20 -17.75 -20.72 29.40
N PHE A 21 -17.11 -21.65 28.72
CA PHE A 21 -15.84 -21.39 28.07
C PHE A 21 -16.04 -20.17 27.18
N THR A 22 -15.68 -19.00 27.70
CA THR A 22 -15.40 -17.89 26.84
C THR A 22 -14.19 -18.35 26.03
N LEU A 23 -14.41 -18.84 24.79
CA LEU A 23 -13.35 -18.90 23.81
C LEU A 23 -12.85 -17.46 23.70
N SER A 24 -11.81 -17.16 24.44
CA SER A 24 -11.09 -15.91 24.28
C SER A 24 -10.46 -15.98 22.90
N ALA A 25 -10.96 -15.19 21.98
CA ALA A 25 -10.29 -14.96 20.71
C ALA A 25 -8.86 -14.52 21.04
N GLN A 26 -7.87 -15.35 20.76
CA GLN A 26 -6.49 -15.10 21.12
C GLN A 26 -5.86 -14.33 19.97
N ALA A 27 -5.76 -13.02 20.14
CA ALA A 27 -5.02 -12.17 19.21
C ALA A 27 -3.57 -12.67 19.10
N ARG A 28 -3.08 -12.79 17.87
CA ARG A 28 -1.69 -13.19 17.64
C ARG A 28 -1.13 -12.54 16.38
N THR A 29 0.18 -12.36 16.37
CA THR A 29 0.94 -11.94 15.18
C THR A 29 1.64 -13.15 14.58
N VAL A 30 1.55 -13.27 13.27
CA VAL A 30 2.31 -14.24 12.47
C VAL A 30 3.29 -13.48 11.60
N SER A 31 4.58 -13.79 11.69
CA SER A 31 5.62 -13.15 10.88
C SER A 31 6.49 -14.19 10.16
N GLY A 32 7.12 -13.74 9.08
CA GLY A 32 7.95 -14.63 8.28
C GLY A 32 8.47 -13.94 7.02
N ARG A 33 8.88 -14.77 6.07
CA ARG A 33 9.43 -14.32 4.79
C ARG A 33 8.82 -15.10 3.63
N VAL A 34 8.35 -14.38 2.62
CA VAL A 34 7.89 -14.96 1.34
C VAL A 34 9.05 -14.94 0.35
N ILE A 35 9.31 -16.08 -0.28
CA ILE A 35 10.45 -16.25 -1.19
C ILE A 35 10.03 -16.98 -2.49
N ASP A 36 10.73 -16.67 -3.58
CA ASP A 36 10.67 -17.44 -4.81
C ASP A 36 11.29 -18.84 -4.57
N SER A 37 10.53 -19.91 -4.85
CA SER A 37 10.93 -21.29 -4.57
C SER A 37 12.22 -21.72 -5.30
N ARG A 38 12.51 -21.13 -6.48
CA ARG A 38 13.64 -21.51 -7.31
C ARG A 38 14.94 -20.81 -6.91
N ASN A 39 14.89 -19.50 -6.70
CA ASN A 39 16.10 -18.69 -6.47
C ASN A 39 16.26 -18.21 -5.02
N GLN A 40 15.30 -18.54 -4.14
CA GLN A 40 15.28 -18.23 -2.70
C GLN A 40 15.31 -16.70 -2.39
N LYS A 41 15.08 -15.85 -3.38
CA LYS A 41 15.00 -14.40 -3.19
C LYS A 41 13.67 -14.01 -2.57
N GLY A 42 13.69 -13.01 -1.69
CA GLY A 42 12.47 -12.42 -1.14
C GLY A 42 11.57 -11.87 -2.24
N LEU A 43 10.27 -12.10 -2.08
CA LEU A 43 9.24 -11.57 -2.96
C LEU A 43 8.59 -10.35 -2.30
N SER A 44 8.73 -9.19 -2.94
CA SER A 44 8.12 -7.94 -2.49
C SER A 44 6.67 -7.81 -2.95
N ASN A 45 5.89 -7.06 -2.19
CA ASN A 45 4.49 -6.73 -2.52
C ASN A 45 3.60 -7.97 -2.72
N VAL A 46 3.91 -9.06 -2.02
CA VAL A 46 2.99 -10.20 -1.91
C VAL A 46 1.83 -9.74 -1.03
N SER A 47 0.61 -9.80 -1.53
CA SER A 47 -0.59 -9.57 -0.74
C SER A 47 -0.79 -10.73 0.23
N ILE A 48 -0.93 -10.43 1.52
CA ILE A 48 -1.11 -11.39 2.60
C ILE A 48 -2.38 -11.01 3.34
N SER A 49 -3.39 -11.87 3.31
CA SER A 49 -4.70 -11.54 3.86
C SER A 49 -5.39 -12.73 4.51
N LEU A 50 -6.23 -12.45 5.49
CA LEU A 50 -7.14 -13.43 6.08
C LEU A 50 -8.30 -13.66 5.12
N LYS A 51 -8.49 -14.90 4.69
CA LYS A 51 -9.55 -15.28 3.74
C LYS A 51 -10.93 -14.99 4.33
N GLY A 52 -11.80 -14.35 3.53
CA GLY A 52 -13.15 -13.97 3.99
C GLY A 52 -13.18 -12.76 4.91
N THR A 53 -12.08 -12.02 5.04
CA THR A 53 -12.01 -10.77 5.79
C THR A 53 -11.33 -9.67 4.98
N ASN A 54 -11.40 -8.45 5.49
CA ASN A 54 -10.69 -7.30 4.92
C ASN A 54 -9.26 -7.15 5.47
N VAL A 55 -8.91 -7.92 6.51
CA VAL A 55 -7.62 -7.81 7.22
C VAL A 55 -6.48 -8.32 6.35
N GLY A 56 -5.40 -7.55 6.25
CA GLY A 56 -4.25 -7.92 5.46
C GLY A 56 -3.04 -7.01 5.65
N THR A 57 -1.98 -7.37 4.95
CA THR A 57 -0.71 -6.64 4.83
C THR A 57 -0.04 -7.00 3.50
N VAL A 58 1.18 -6.50 3.28
CA VAL A 58 2.03 -6.91 2.15
C VAL A 58 3.45 -7.20 2.63
N SER A 59 4.16 -8.06 1.89
CA SER A 59 5.59 -8.28 2.14
C SER A 59 6.43 -7.07 1.70
N ASN A 60 7.48 -6.75 2.46
CA ASN A 60 8.43 -5.70 2.14
C ASN A 60 9.41 -6.09 1.01
N ALA A 61 10.36 -5.23 0.66
CA ALA A 61 11.34 -5.48 -0.41
C ALA A 61 12.26 -6.69 -0.17
N ASP A 62 12.45 -7.13 1.07
CA ASP A 62 13.22 -8.32 1.44
C ASP A 62 12.35 -9.59 1.49
N GLY A 63 11.03 -9.44 1.27
CA GLY A 63 10.02 -10.50 1.36
C GLY A 63 9.47 -10.70 2.77
N ASN A 64 9.89 -9.95 3.76
CA ASN A 64 9.43 -10.10 5.14
C ASN A 64 8.01 -9.54 5.31
N PHE A 65 7.23 -10.18 6.20
CA PHE A 65 5.87 -9.77 6.54
C PHE A 65 5.56 -9.97 8.01
N SER A 66 4.59 -9.23 8.50
CA SER A 66 3.95 -9.40 9.80
C SER A 66 2.45 -9.18 9.64
N LEU A 67 1.66 -10.13 10.08
CA LEU A 67 0.20 -10.11 10.05
C LEU A 67 -0.34 -10.27 11.46
N TYR A 68 -0.97 -9.21 11.96
CA TYR A 68 -1.72 -9.22 13.21
C TYR A 68 -3.15 -9.72 12.94
N MET A 69 -3.61 -10.65 13.76
CA MET A 69 -4.92 -11.29 13.70
C MET A 69 -5.60 -11.15 15.05
N ALA A 70 -6.67 -10.37 15.12
CA ALA A 70 -7.45 -10.20 16.35
C ALA A 70 -8.18 -11.49 16.77
N ASP A 71 -8.61 -12.30 15.79
CA ASP A 71 -9.13 -13.65 15.96
C ASP A 71 -8.31 -14.59 15.07
N SER A 72 -7.69 -15.60 15.65
CA SER A 72 -6.74 -16.47 14.94
C SER A 72 -7.24 -17.89 14.73
N ASN A 73 -8.48 -18.22 15.11
CA ASN A 73 -8.96 -19.60 15.07
C ASN A 73 -9.28 -20.07 13.65
N ASN A 74 -8.43 -20.96 13.12
CA ASN A 74 -8.65 -21.73 11.88
C ASN A 74 -9.03 -20.92 10.65
N ILE A 75 -8.47 -19.72 10.52
CA ILE A 75 -8.66 -18.86 9.33
C ILE A 75 -7.52 -19.15 8.35
N ALA A 76 -7.85 -19.24 7.05
CA ALA A 76 -6.83 -19.37 6.03
C ALA A 76 -6.15 -18.03 5.75
N VAL A 77 -4.81 -18.03 5.77
CA VAL A 77 -3.98 -16.91 5.32
C VAL A 77 -3.64 -17.12 3.86
N SER A 78 -4.04 -16.19 3.00
CA SER A 78 -3.78 -16.20 1.57
C SER A 78 -2.53 -15.38 1.25
N PHE A 79 -1.68 -15.91 0.36
CA PHE A 79 -0.49 -15.23 -0.17
C PHE A 79 -0.61 -15.16 -1.70
N SER A 80 -0.61 -13.97 -2.27
CA SER A 80 -0.80 -13.79 -3.72
C SER A 80 0.04 -12.64 -4.26
N THR A 81 0.60 -12.84 -5.46
CA THR A 81 1.30 -11.80 -6.22
C THR A 81 1.33 -12.17 -7.71
N VAL A 82 1.51 -11.17 -8.56
CA VAL A 82 1.55 -11.35 -10.02
C VAL A 82 2.68 -12.29 -10.43
N GLY A 83 2.39 -13.25 -11.31
CA GLY A 83 3.34 -14.21 -11.86
C GLY A 83 3.65 -15.42 -10.97
N TYR A 84 2.94 -15.57 -9.85
CA TYR A 84 3.12 -16.68 -8.91
C TYR A 84 1.80 -17.38 -8.61
N THR A 85 1.88 -18.68 -8.32
CA THR A 85 0.74 -19.46 -7.82
C THR A 85 0.39 -19.01 -6.42
N SER A 86 -0.88 -18.69 -6.18
CA SER A 86 -1.36 -18.29 -4.87
C SER A 86 -1.35 -19.45 -3.88
N LEU A 87 -1.07 -19.15 -2.62
CA LEU A 87 -1.05 -20.13 -1.53
C LEU A 87 -2.09 -19.75 -0.48
N SER A 88 -2.71 -20.78 0.11
CA SER A 88 -3.63 -20.60 1.22
C SER A 88 -3.21 -21.57 2.34
N ILE A 89 -2.83 -21.04 3.50
CA ILE A 89 -2.29 -21.79 4.62
C ILE A 89 -3.17 -21.52 5.85
N SER A 90 -3.59 -22.59 6.56
CA SER A 90 -4.32 -22.39 7.83
C SER A 90 -3.48 -21.59 8.81
N SER A 91 -4.09 -20.64 9.50
CA SER A 91 -3.43 -19.85 10.55
C SER A 91 -2.79 -20.76 11.61
N ASP A 92 -3.42 -21.89 11.93
CA ASP A 92 -2.94 -22.84 12.95
C ASP A 92 -1.64 -23.56 12.52
N SER A 93 -1.38 -23.63 11.21
CA SER A 93 -0.15 -24.22 10.65
C SER A 93 1.02 -23.25 10.60
N LEU A 94 0.79 -21.97 10.88
CA LEU A 94 1.81 -20.92 10.86
C LEU A 94 2.34 -20.71 12.28
N ALA A 95 3.65 -20.68 12.46
CA ALA A 95 4.27 -20.26 13.72
C ALA A 95 4.12 -18.74 13.93
N SER A 96 4.26 -18.27 15.18
CA SER A 96 4.22 -16.82 15.46
C SER A 96 5.33 -16.06 14.77
N ALA A 97 6.47 -16.71 14.50
CA ALA A 97 7.61 -16.07 13.82
C ALA A 97 8.38 -17.07 12.94
N ASN A 98 9.26 -16.54 12.08
CA ASN A 98 10.20 -17.29 11.24
C ASN A 98 9.54 -18.23 10.21
N ASN A 99 8.33 -17.96 9.77
CA ASN A 99 7.71 -18.70 8.69
C ASN A 99 8.43 -18.44 7.37
N ILE A 100 8.71 -19.51 6.60
CA ILE A 100 9.26 -19.39 5.23
C ILE A 100 8.19 -19.87 4.25
N ILE A 101 7.59 -18.91 3.56
CA ILE A 101 6.55 -19.16 2.56
C ILE A 101 7.20 -19.21 1.17
N ARG A 102 7.16 -20.37 0.53
CA ARG A 102 7.74 -20.56 -0.81
C ARG A 102 6.66 -20.50 -1.86
N MET A 103 6.77 -19.56 -2.78
CA MET A 103 5.83 -19.41 -3.89
C MET A 103 6.49 -19.86 -5.20
N ASP A 104 5.75 -20.65 -5.97
CA ASP A 104 6.15 -21.11 -7.28
C ASP A 104 5.69 -20.12 -8.34
N ARG A 105 6.54 -19.91 -9.36
CA ARG A 105 6.14 -19.14 -10.53
C ARG A 105 5.06 -19.86 -11.29
N GLN A 106 4.03 -19.14 -11.69
CA GLN A 106 2.98 -19.64 -12.56
C GLN A 106 3.26 -19.22 -14.01
N PRO A 107 3.82 -20.11 -14.86
CA PRO A 107 4.07 -19.79 -16.26
C PRO A 107 2.75 -19.77 -17.02
N VAL A 108 2.64 -18.86 -17.97
CA VAL A 108 1.54 -18.87 -18.96
C VAL A 108 1.96 -19.73 -20.13
N GLU A 109 1.14 -20.71 -20.50
CA GLU A 109 1.40 -21.58 -21.64
C GLU A 109 1.35 -20.80 -22.97
N LEU A 110 2.19 -21.24 -23.95
CA LEU A 110 2.26 -20.58 -25.25
C LEU A 110 0.94 -20.63 -26.03
N SER A 111 0.15 -21.70 -25.85
CA SER A 111 -1.19 -21.85 -26.43
C SER A 111 -2.17 -20.79 -25.92
N GLU A 112 -2.02 -20.35 -24.69
CA GLU A 112 -2.82 -19.26 -24.10
C GLU A 112 -2.46 -17.90 -24.69
N VAL A 113 -1.18 -17.67 -25.02
CA VAL A 113 -0.69 -16.40 -25.60
C VAL A 113 -1.32 -16.12 -26.98
N VAL A 114 -1.56 -17.16 -27.79
CA VAL A 114 -2.13 -17.02 -29.14
C VAL A 114 -3.62 -16.62 -29.11
N ILE A 115 -4.34 -16.98 -28.05
CA ILE A 115 -5.78 -16.70 -27.91
C ILE A 115 -6.05 -15.25 -27.46
N TYR A 116 -5.02 -14.50 -27.01
CA TYR A 116 -5.15 -13.22 -26.34
C TYR A 116 -4.90 -11.98 -27.21
N GLY A 117 -4.88 -12.12 -28.52
CA GLY A 117 -4.81 -11.01 -29.47
C GLY A 117 -6.11 -10.20 -29.52
N GLY A 118 -6.42 -9.47 -28.47
CA GLY A 118 -7.49 -8.47 -28.44
C GLY A 118 -6.98 -7.07 -28.75
N ASP A 119 -7.84 -6.19 -29.20
CA ASP A 119 -7.55 -4.76 -29.29
C ASP A 119 -7.39 -4.18 -27.86
N PRO A 120 -6.17 -3.72 -27.46
CA PRO A 120 -5.92 -3.22 -26.12
C PRO A 120 -6.79 -2.01 -25.77
N MET A 121 -7.12 -1.16 -26.74
CA MET A 121 -7.98 0.00 -26.53
C MET A 121 -9.42 -0.44 -26.21
N LYS A 122 -9.91 -1.46 -26.89
CA LYS A 122 -11.26 -2.02 -26.64
C LYS A 122 -11.33 -2.67 -25.26
N ILE A 123 -10.29 -3.40 -24.84
CA ILE A 123 -10.22 -4.02 -23.51
C ILE A 123 -10.23 -2.92 -22.43
N LEU A 124 -9.39 -1.89 -22.57
CA LEU A 124 -9.33 -0.76 -21.65
C LEU A 124 -10.65 0.01 -21.56
N SER A 125 -11.25 0.35 -22.72
CA SER A 125 -12.55 1.05 -22.74
C SER A 125 -13.63 0.22 -22.04
N THR A 126 -13.66 -1.09 -22.27
CA THR A 126 -14.61 -1.96 -21.59
C THR A 126 -14.35 -2.05 -20.08
N ALA A 127 -13.08 -2.16 -19.68
CA ALA A 127 -12.70 -2.19 -18.27
C ALA A 127 -13.10 -0.89 -17.54
N LEU A 128 -12.91 0.27 -18.17
CA LEU A 128 -13.35 1.56 -17.63
C LEU A 128 -14.87 1.62 -17.44
N LYS A 129 -15.64 1.11 -18.39
CA LYS A 129 -17.11 1.05 -18.29
C LYS A 129 -17.59 0.10 -17.20
N LYS A 130 -16.81 -0.94 -16.90
CA LYS A 130 -17.13 -1.93 -15.86
C LYS A 130 -16.67 -1.54 -14.44
N ILE A 131 -16.13 -0.35 -14.25
CA ILE A 131 -15.76 0.12 -12.91
C ILE A 131 -16.94 0.04 -11.94
N PRO A 132 -18.15 0.50 -12.25
CA PRO A 132 -19.30 0.38 -11.34
C PRO A 132 -19.68 -1.07 -11.00
N ASP A 133 -19.44 -2.01 -11.93
CA ASP A 133 -19.75 -3.43 -11.71
C ASP A 133 -18.70 -4.09 -10.80
N ASN A 134 -17.44 -3.70 -10.94
CA ASN A 134 -16.31 -4.38 -10.33
C ASN A 134 -15.86 -3.78 -8.99
N TYR A 135 -16.17 -2.52 -8.71
CA TYR A 135 -15.67 -1.80 -7.52
C TYR A 135 -16.81 -1.39 -6.59
N SER A 136 -16.45 -0.97 -5.37
CA SER A 136 -17.44 -0.53 -4.38
C SER A 136 -18.19 0.70 -4.85
N LEU A 137 -19.51 0.65 -4.75
CA LEU A 137 -20.42 1.79 -4.90
C LEU A 137 -20.86 2.34 -3.55
N ASN A 138 -20.31 1.82 -2.48
CA ASN A 138 -20.56 2.26 -1.12
C ASN A 138 -19.56 3.35 -0.69
N ARG A 139 -19.85 3.95 0.45
CA ARG A 139 -18.89 4.76 1.19
C ARG A 139 -18.18 3.84 2.15
N ASP A 140 -16.88 3.72 1.99
CA ASP A 140 -16.07 2.81 2.78
C ASP A 140 -15.06 3.59 3.63
N MET A 141 -14.75 3.08 4.83
CA MET A 141 -13.64 3.54 5.64
C MET A 141 -12.53 2.51 5.54
N LEU A 142 -11.36 2.93 5.05
CA LEU A 142 -10.18 2.09 4.94
C LEU A 142 -9.22 2.46 6.06
N SER A 143 -8.89 1.50 6.93
CA SER A 143 -7.76 1.65 7.84
C SER A 143 -6.50 1.22 7.10
N MET A 144 -5.47 2.07 7.14
CA MET A 144 -4.26 1.88 6.31
C MET A 144 -3.00 2.18 7.12
N PHE A 145 -1.95 1.44 6.85
CA PHE A 145 -0.59 1.80 7.26
C PHE A 145 0.07 2.61 6.15
N TYR A 146 0.68 3.73 6.52
CA TYR A 146 1.45 4.60 5.64
C TYR A 146 2.88 4.78 6.16
N ARG A 147 3.86 4.68 5.27
CA ARG A 147 5.27 4.98 5.54
C ARG A 147 5.86 5.84 4.44
N GLU A 148 6.66 6.83 4.82
CA GLU A 148 7.58 7.49 3.90
C GLU A 148 9.01 7.50 4.45
N THR A 149 9.97 7.31 3.57
CA THR A 149 11.39 7.30 3.88
C THR A 149 12.14 8.24 2.96
N ILE A 150 13.17 8.88 3.49
CA ILE A 150 14.08 9.74 2.72
C ILE A 150 15.50 9.20 2.88
N ARG A 151 16.14 8.93 1.75
CA ARG A 151 17.55 8.55 1.69
C ARG A 151 18.37 9.62 1.00
N LYS A 152 19.57 9.83 1.53
CA LYS A 152 20.65 10.59 0.87
C LYS A 152 21.74 9.61 0.44
N GLY A 153 21.84 9.35 -0.86
CA GLY A 153 22.59 8.22 -1.38
C GLY A 153 22.02 6.89 -0.84
N LYS A 154 22.86 6.12 -0.13
CA LYS A 154 22.45 4.85 0.49
C LYS A 154 21.94 4.97 1.93
N ARG A 155 22.05 6.15 2.56
CA ARG A 155 21.75 6.35 3.98
C ARG A 155 20.36 6.91 4.19
N PHE A 156 19.56 6.29 5.05
CA PHE A 156 18.31 6.85 5.54
C PHE A 156 18.56 8.09 6.39
N ILE A 157 17.87 9.16 6.10
CA ILE A 157 17.93 10.44 6.82
C ILE A 157 16.60 10.82 7.47
N GLY A 158 15.52 10.18 7.08
CA GLY A 158 14.19 10.35 7.66
C GLY A 158 13.33 9.14 7.42
N VAL A 159 12.49 8.81 8.40
CA VAL A 159 11.44 7.79 8.37
C VAL A 159 10.23 8.38 9.07
N SER A 160 9.09 8.39 8.42
CA SER A 160 7.81 8.81 8.99
C SER A 160 6.79 7.73 8.72
N GLU A 161 6.03 7.34 9.73
CA GLU A 161 5.01 6.29 9.65
C GLU A 161 3.72 6.75 10.32
N ALA A 162 2.59 6.30 9.81
CA ALA A 162 1.30 6.54 10.43
C ALA A 162 0.32 5.40 10.20
N ALA A 163 -0.57 5.20 11.17
CA ALA A 163 -1.88 4.62 10.94
C ALA A 163 -2.80 5.75 10.49
N ILE A 164 -3.52 5.51 9.44
CA ILE A 164 -4.43 6.50 8.85
C ILE A 164 -5.77 5.86 8.54
N ASP A 165 -6.83 6.65 8.62
CA ASP A 165 -8.13 6.29 8.08
C ASP A 165 -8.40 7.07 6.80
N VAL A 166 -8.96 6.40 5.82
CA VAL A 166 -9.32 6.98 4.52
C VAL A 166 -10.79 6.76 4.26
N TYR A 167 -11.55 7.84 4.32
CA TYR A 167 -12.93 7.84 3.86
C TYR A 167 -12.96 7.85 2.34
N LYS A 168 -13.43 6.75 1.74
CA LYS A 168 -13.56 6.57 0.29
C LYS A 168 -15.01 6.75 -0.15
N THR A 169 -15.21 7.55 -1.18
CA THR A 169 -16.50 7.69 -1.84
C THR A 169 -16.67 6.65 -2.97
N PRO A 170 -17.90 6.41 -3.46
CA PRO A 170 -18.17 5.42 -4.51
C PRO A 170 -17.28 5.58 -5.75
N TYR A 171 -16.87 4.45 -6.34
CA TYR A 171 -15.95 4.43 -7.49
C TYR A 171 -16.61 4.88 -8.82
N ASP A 172 -17.94 4.88 -8.92
CA ASP A 172 -18.66 5.34 -10.12
C ASP A 172 -18.39 6.82 -10.46
N ARG A 173 -18.10 7.63 -9.47
CA ARG A 173 -17.80 9.07 -9.64
C ARG A 173 -16.40 9.37 -10.13
N ARG A 174 -15.50 8.42 -10.19
CA ARG A 174 -14.09 8.58 -10.63
C ARG A 174 -13.44 9.92 -10.25
N SER A 175 -13.67 10.38 -9.04
CA SER A 175 -13.08 11.59 -8.44
C SER A 175 -12.73 11.34 -6.98
N VAL A 176 -11.62 11.91 -6.53
CA VAL A 176 -11.15 11.87 -5.14
C VAL A 176 -11.47 13.15 -4.35
N ASP A 177 -12.23 14.07 -4.92
CA ASP A 177 -12.51 15.39 -4.31
C ASP A 177 -13.14 15.30 -2.93
N PHE A 178 -13.93 14.25 -2.68
CA PHE A 178 -14.60 14.01 -1.41
C PHE A 178 -13.96 12.89 -0.58
N ASP A 179 -12.92 12.24 -1.08
CA ASP A 179 -12.12 11.31 -0.29
C ASP A 179 -11.35 12.13 0.76
N ARG A 180 -11.22 11.60 1.96
CA ARG A 180 -10.56 12.30 3.09
C ARG A 180 -9.63 11.33 3.80
N VAL A 181 -8.47 11.84 4.16
CA VAL A 181 -7.48 11.11 4.95
C VAL A 181 -7.42 11.75 6.33
N GLN A 182 -7.43 10.95 7.36
CA GLN A 182 -7.19 11.34 8.74
C GLN A 182 -5.98 10.56 9.26
N ILE A 183 -5.09 11.23 9.97
CA ILE A 183 -3.99 10.58 10.68
C ILE A 183 -4.53 10.23 12.06
N ASP A 184 -4.52 8.95 12.40
CA ASP A 184 -4.87 8.48 13.74
C ASP A 184 -3.64 8.54 14.65
N ARG A 185 -2.55 7.91 14.26
CA ARG A 185 -1.29 7.88 15.02
C ARG A 185 -0.09 7.89 14.08
N GLY A 186 1.01 8.44 14.57
CA GLY A 186 2.19 8.55 13.73
C GLY A 186 3.48 8.69 14.50
N ARG A 187 4.59 8.47 13.81
CA ARG A 187 5.93 8.71 14.35
C ARG A 187 6.89 9.19 13.28
N ARG A 188 7.88 9.95 13.70
CA ARG A 188 8.97 10.39 12.84
C ARG A 188 10.32 10.13 13.49
N LEU A 189 11.25 9.65 12.71
CA LEU A 189 12.64 9.48 13.09
C LEU A 189 13.53 10.21 12.08
N VAL A 190 14.39 11.09 12.55
CA VAL A 190 15.19 11.99 11.69
C VAL A 190 16.65 11.92 12.09
N SER A 191 17.53 12.01 11.09
CA SER A 191 18.96 12.21 11.32
C SER A 191 19.21 13.59 11.95
N GLN A 192 19.92 13.62 13.08
CA GLN A 192 20.29 14.85 13.78
C GLN A 192 21.50 15.57 13.13
N LYS A 193 22.08 14.99 12.07
CA LYS A 193 23.21 15.61 11.38
C LYS A 193 22.72 16.77 10.51
N SER A 194 23.23 17.97 10.72
CA SER A 194 22.89 19.15 9.89
C SER A 194 23.15 18.95 8.39
N SER A 195 24.12 18.09 8.04
CA SER A 195 24.41 17.71 6.65
C SER A 195 23.32 16.83 6.00
N ASP A 196 22.39 16.30 6.78
CA ASP A 196 21.35 15.38 6.34
C ASP A 196 20.00 16.08 6.12
N THR A 197 19.92 17.37 6.35
CA THR A 197 18.71 18.15 6.14
C THR A 197 18.32 18.15 4.66
N LEU A 198 17.09 17.72 4.35
CA LEU A 198 16.50 17.88 3.03
C LEU A 198 16.03 19.33 2.87
N ALA A 199 16.70 20.07 1.98
CA ALA A 199 16.44 21.48 1.78
C ALA A 199 15.20 21.79 0.93
N VAL A 200 14.60 20.77 0.28
CA VAL A 200 13.41 20.91 -0.58
C VAL A 200 12.19 20.34 0.10
N LYS A 201 11.03 20.92 -0.17
CA LYS A 201 9.74 20.33 0.18
C LYS A 201 9.10 19.80 -1.09
N ILE A 202 8.87 18.51 -1.11
CA ILE A 202 8.23 17.79 -2.22
C ILE A 202 6.78 17.47 -1.86
N VAL A 203 5.95 17.36 -2.89
CA VAL A 203 4.59 16.86 -2.73
C VAL A 203 4.68 15.41 -2.27
N GLY A 204 3.99 15.08 -1.21
CA GLY A 204 4.03 13.76 -0.58
C GLY A 204 2.92 13.61 0.45
N GLY A 205 3.06 12.61 1.31
CA GLY A 205 2.09 12.29 2.33
C GLY A 205 0.94 11.41 1.82
N PRO A 206 0.06 10.98 2.72
CA PRO A 206 -0.99 10.01 2.40
C PRO A 206 -2.02 10.51 1.38
N ASN A 207 -2.26 11.83 1.28
CA ASN A 207 -3.15 12.37 0.23
C ASN A 207 -2.61 12.10 -1.18
N LEU A 208 -1.28 12.23 -1.41
CA LEU A 208 -0.70 11.90 -2.71
C LEU A 208 -0.91 10.42 -3.03
N ALA A 209 -0.66 9.54 -2.05
CA ALA A 209 -0.87 8.12 -2.23
C ALA A 209 -2.33 7.80 -2.61
N VAL A 210 -3.32 8.39 -1.92
CA VAL A 210 -4.73 8.20 -2.28
C VAL A 210 -5.06 8.77 -3.66
N ASN A 211 -4.47 9.89 -4.02
CA ASN A 211 -4.73 10.55 -5.31
C ASN A 211 -4.26 9.73 -6.52
N VAL A 212 -3.27 8.83 -6.37
CA VAL A 212 -2.79 7.98 -7.47
C VAL A 212 -3.61 6.69 -7.66
N ASP A 213 -4.68 6.49 -6.92
CA ASP A 213 -5.69 5.46 -7.19
C ASP A 213 -6.36 5.75 -8.55
N PHE A 214 -5.76 5.28 -9.63
CA PHE A 214 -6.14 5.61 -11.01
C PHE A 214 -7.52 5.08 -11.40
N VAL A 215 -8.05 4.07 -10.73
CA VAL A 215 -9.42 3.59 -10.97
C VAL A 215 -10.41 4.59 -10.40
N LYS A 216 -10.13 5.14 -9.23
CA LYS A 216 -10.95 6.16 -8.58
C LYS A 216 -10.74 7.55 -9.16
N ASN A 217 -9.52 7.87 -9.55
CA ASN A 217 -9.13 9.18 -10.06
C ASN A 217 -8.83 9.13 -11.57
N ALA A 218 -9.78 9.62 -12.38
CA ALA A 218 -9.65 9.63 -13.83
C ALA A 218 -8.49 10.49 -14.34
N ASP A 219 -8.07 11.51 -13.57
CA ASP A 219 -7.06 12.49 -13.99
C ASP A 219 -5.62 11.94 -13.85
N VAL A 220 -5.43 10.77 -13.22
CA VAL A 220 -4.08 10.22 -13.00
C VAL A 220 -3.48 9.64 -14.27
N LEU A 221 -4.20 8.75 -14.94
CA LEU A 221 -3.68 8.10 -16.15
C LEU A 221 -4.42 8.56 -17.41
N PHE A 222 -5.68 8.20 -17.52
CA PHE A 222 -6.54 8.57 -18.64
C PHE A 222 -8.02 8.31 -18.33
N SER A 223 -8.87 9.14 -18.90
CA SER A 223 -10.31 8.90 -19.03
C SER A 223 -10.62 8.13 -20.32
N GLU A 224 -11.85 7.65 -20.48
CA GLU A 224 -12.27 6.98 -21.72
C GLU A 224 -12.06 7.85 -22.97
N HIS A 225 -12.26 9.16 -22.85
CA HIS A 225 -12.13 10.11 -23.96
C HIS A 225 -10.67 10.36 -24.38
N GLU A 226 -9.72 10.10 -23.49
CA GLU A 226 -8.28 10.34 -23.73
C GLU A 226 -7.55 9.10 -24.24
N LEU A 227 -8.19 7.94 -24.34
CA LEU A 227 -7.56 6.70 -24.81
C LEU A 227 -6.89 6.86 -26.19
N THR A 228 -7.46 7.68 -27.06
CA THR A 228 -6.87 7.96 -28.38
C THR A 228 -5.55 8.72 -28.33
N ASP A 229 -5.23 9.38 -27.22
CA ASP A 229 -3.99 10.15 -27.03
C ASP A 229 -2.80 9.26 -26.63
N PHE A 230 -3.03 7.94 -26.49
CA PHE A 230 -2.04 6.98 -26.07
C PHE A 230 -1.79 5.88 -27.10
N ASP A 231 -0.55 5.37 -27.12
CA ASP A 231 -0.19 4.10 -27.76
C ASP A 231 -0.34 3.00 -26.73
N PHE A 232 -1.10 1.97 -27.06
CA PHE A 232 -1.28 0.77 -26.25
C PHE A 232 -0.73 -0.45 -26.96
N LYS A 233 -0.08 -1.34 -26.20
CA LYS A 233 0.46 -2.60 -26.72
C LYS A 233 0.14 -3.73 -25.76
N MET A 234 -0.38 -4.83 -26.29
CA MET A 234 -0.51 -6.07 -25.53
C MET A 234 0.87 -6.63 -25.21
N GLU A 235 1.12 -6.91 -23.97
CA GLU A 235 2.28 -7.62 -23.48
C GLU A 235 1.94 -9.11 -23.21
N LYS A 236 2.94 -9.89 -22.80
CA LYS A 236 2.70 -11.27 -22.37
C LYS A 236 1.75 -11.27 -21.17
N PRO A 237 0.65 -12.04 -21.20
CA PRO A 237 -0.24 -12.14 -20.07
C PRO A 237 0.47 -12.73 -18.84
N GLU A 238 -0.07 -12.46 -17.65
CA GLU A 238 0.47 -12.95 -16.40
C GLU A 238 -0.68 -13.44 -15.51
N TYR A 239 -0.41 -14.35 -14.59
CA TYR A 239 -1.37 -14.75 -13.57
C TYR A 239 -1.25 -13.85 -12.32
N ALA A 240 -2.37 -13.51 -11.73
CA ALA A 240 -2.47 -12.92 -10.41
C ALA A 240 -3.69 -13.53 -9.72
N ASP A 241 -3.49 -14.05 -8.50
CA ASP A 241 -4.54 -14.69 -7.71
C ASP A 241 -5.29 -15.79 -8.48
N GLU A 242 -4.51 -16.68 -9.15
CA GLU A 242 -4.97 -17.78 -10.03
C GLU A 242 -5.79 -17.33 -11.24
N ARG A 243 -5.89 -16.03 -11.49
CA ARG A 243 -6.66 -15.44 -12.58
C ARG A 243 -5.74 -14.85 -13.63
N LEU A 244 -6.02 -15.16 -14.89
CA LEU A 244 -5.22 -14.66 -16.00
C LEU A 244 -5.49 -13.17 -16.25
N GLN A 245 -4.41 -12.39 -16.39
CA GLN A 245 -4.45 -10.96 -16.60
C GLN A 245 -4.06 -10.58 -18.01
N TYR A 246 -4.81 -9.69 -18.64
CA TYR A 246 -4.28 -8.89 -19.72
C TYR A 246 -3.22 -7.93 -19.16
N VAL A 247 -2.06 -7.88 -19.80
CA VAL A 247 -1.02 -6.90 -19.48
C VAL A 247 -0.90 -5.95 -20.66
N ILE A 248 -1.20 -4.67 -20.44
CA ILE A 248 -1.22 -3.65 -21.49
C ILE A 248 -0.21 -2.57 -21.12
N SER A 249 0.82 -2.40 -21.94
CA SER A 249 1.71 -1.25 -21.82
C SER A 249 1.10 -0.04 -22.52
N PHE A 250 1.36 1.15 -21.96
CA PHE A 250 0.85 2.41 -22.49
C PHE A 250 1.92 3.51 -22.47
N ARG A 251 1.84 4.42 -23.42
CA ARG A 251 2.63 5.65 -23.46
C ARG A 251 1.85 6.76 -24.19
N PRO A 252 2.02 8.04 -23.81
CA PRO A 252 1.40 9.14 -24.52
C PRO A 252 1.93 9.27 -25.95
N LYS A 253 1.03 9.51 -26.92
CA LYS A 253 1.33 9.98 -28.28
C LYS A 253 1.31 11.51 -28.37
N VAL A 254 0.38 12.11 -27.62
CA VAL A 254 0.13 13.55 -27.64
C VAL A 254 0.79 14.17 -26.43
N ARG A 255 1.63 15.20 -26.64
CA ARG A 255 2.25 15.95 -25.54
C ARG A 255 1.26 16.96 -24.96
N ARG A 256 1.16 16.95 -23.62
CA ARG A 256 0.31 17.86 -22.85
C ARG A 256 1.17 18.83 -22.04
N GLU A 257 0.60 19.92 -21.53
CA GLU A 257 1.30 20.89 -20.68
C GLU A 257 1.65 20.38 -19.28
N TYR A 258 0.99 19.32 -18.81
CA TYR A 258 1.25 18.66 -17.53
C TYR A 258 2.15 17.43 -17.69
N ALA A 259 2.66 16.91 -16.57
CA ALA A 259 3.44 15.67 -16.53
C ALA A 259 2.56 14.48 -16.90
N GLN A 260 2.99 13.72 -17.90
CA GLN A 260 2.30 12.52 -18.37
C GLN A 260 3.03 11.26 -17.89
N PHE A 261 2.32 10.12 -17.94
CA PHE A 261 2.82 8.85 -17.49
C PHE A 261 2.94 7.84 -18.63
N ARG A 262 3.86 6.88 -18.45
CA ARG A 262 3.94 5.64 -19.22
C ARG A 262 4.03 4.47 -18.27
N GLY A 263 3.62 3.28 -18.70
CA GLY A 263 3.68 2.12 -17.81
C GLY A 263 2.95 0.90 -18.30
N LYS A 264 2.49 0.08 -17.37
CA LYS A 264 1.71 -1.13 -17.60
C LYS A 264 0.47 -1.15 -16.72
N ILE A 265 -0.59 -1.70 -17.27
CA ILE A 265 -1.86 -1.95 -16.57
C ILE A 265 -2.17 -3.43 -16.68
N TYR A 266 -2.62 -3.99 -15.57
CA TYR A 266 -3.05 -5.38 -15.44
C TYR A 266 -4.57 -5.41 -15.27
N ILE A 267 -5.24 -6.21 -16.08
CA ILE A 267 -6.70 -6.30 -16.12
C ILE A 267 -7.09 -7.76 -16.04
N ASP A 268 -7.89 -8.11 -15.04
CA ASP A 268 -8.48 -9.44 -14.95
C ASP A 268 -9.25 -9.77 -16.23
N ARG A 269 -8.97 -10.92 -16.81
CA ARG A 269 -9.53 -11.28 -18.10
C ARG A 269 -11.04 -11.53 -18.08
N GLU A 270 -11.54 -12.11 -17.01
CA GLU A 270 -12.95 -12.50 -16.92
C GLU A 270 -13.83 -11.34 -16.46
N LEU A 271 -13.40 -10.66 -15.41
CA LEU A 271 -14.14 -9.54 -14.82
C LEU A 271 -13.92 -8.23 -15.59
N LEU A 272 -12.80 -8.10 -16.32
CA LEU A 272 -12.31 -6.84 -16.87
C LEU A 272 -12.15 -5.77 -15.78
N ALA A 273 -11.71 -6.19 -14.60
CA ALA A 273 -11.35 -5.33 -13.49
C ALA A 273 -9.85 -5.00 -13.54
N PHE A 274 -9.48 -3.77 -13.24
CA PHE A 274 -8.08 -3.40 -13.05
C PHE A 274 -7.56 -4.02 -11.75
N THR A 275 -6.46 -4.74 -11.82
CA THR A 275 -5.86 -5.41 -10.64
C THR A 275 -4.56 -4.79 -10.21
N ARG A 276 -3.84 -4.15 -11.15
CA ARG A 276 -2.56 -3.47 -10.88
C ARG A 276 -2.26 -2.44 -11.94
N ALA A 277 -1.51 -1.41 -11.58
CA ALA A 277 -0.81 -0.54 -12.52
C ALA A 277 0.59 -0.22 -11.99
N GLU A 278 1.55 -0.17 -12.91
CA GLU A 278 2.93 0.23 -12.69
C GLU A 278 3.25 1.33 -13.70
N PHE A 279 3.49 2.54 -13.24
CA PHE A 279 3.69 3.68 -14.14
C PHE A 279 4.68 4.68 -13.60
N GLU A 280 5.33 5.38 -14.52
CA GLU A 280 6.30 6.41 -14.20
C GLU A 280 6.02 7.68 -15.00
N MET A 281 6.41 8.83 -14.44
CA MET A 281 6.37 10.09 -15.18
C MET A 281 7.35 10.05 -16.35
N MET A 282 6.95 10.62 -17.48
CA MET A 282 7.81 10.71 -18.67
C MET A 282 9.12 11.43 -18.34
N PRO A 283 10.29 10.78 -18.55
CA PRO A 283 11.57 11.29 -18.08
C PRO A 283 12.15 12.41 -18.94
N ASP A 284 11.61 12.62 -20.13
CA ASP A 284 12.09 13.58 -21.13
C ASP A 284 11.63 15.03 -20.86
N ASP A 285 10.71 15.25 -19.90
CA ASP A 285 10.28 16.60 -19.50
C ASP A 285 10.49 16.85 -18.00
N LYS A 286 11.73 17.14 -17.63
CA LYS A 286 12.11 17.45 -16.25
C LYS A 286 11.44 18.73 -15.69
N GLY A 287 11.05 19.63 -16.56
CA GLY A 287 10.31 20.84 -16.17
C GLY A 287 8.93 20.50 -15.63
N LYS A 288 8.18 19.66 -16.36
CA LYS A 288 6.85 19.17 -15.93
C LYS A 288 6.93 18.26 -14.72
N MET A 289 7.92 17.35 -14.69
CA MET A 289 8.18 16.54 -13.50
C MET A 289 8.43 17.41 -12.26
N THR A 290 9.25 18.47 -12.42
CA THR A 290 9.54 19.41 -11.32
C THR A 290 8.27 20.13 -10.87
N ALA A 291 7.47 20.64 -11.80
CA ALA A 291 6.22 21.33 -11.49
C ALA A 291 5.21 20.44 -10.76
N ALA A 292 5.17 19.15 -11.10
CA ALA A 292 4.27 18.18 -10.49
C ALA A 292 4.63 17.84 -9.04
N VAL A 293 5.93 17.83 -8.68
CA VAL A 293 6.37 17.27 -7.39
C VAL A 293 7.05 18.27 -6.45
N LEU A 294 7.54 19.40 -6.95
CA LEU A 294 8.27 20.34 -6.12
C LEU A 294 7.33 21.39 -5.52
N HIS A 295 7.14 21.32 -4.19
CA HIS A 295 6.31 22.31 -3.48
C HIS A 295 7.11 23.59 -3.13
N LYS A 296 8.33 23.44 -2.58
CA LYS A 296 9.16 24.57 -2.17
C LYS A 296 10.65 24.21 -2.22
N LYS A 297 11.47 25.20 -2.61
CA LYS A 297 12.94 25.08 -2.56
C LYS A 297 13.60 26.42 -2.17
N PRO A 298 14.78 26.40 -1.54
CA PRO A 298 15.58 27.59 -1.30
C PRO A 298 16.01 28.28 -2.58
N ARG A 299 16.25 29.59 -2.49
CA ARG A 299 16.82 30.37 -3.59
C ARG A 299 18.22 29.85 -3.93
N GLY A 300 18.51 29.62 -5.19
CA GLY A 300 19.80 29.15 -5.68
C GLY A 300 19.99 27.61 -5.61
N LEU A 301 19.02 26.85 -5.13
CA LEU A 301 19.03 25.40 -5.22
C LEU A 301 18.43 24.95 -6.57
N ARG A 302 19.17 24.08 -7.27
CA ARG A 302 18.69 23.36 -8.46
C ARG A 302 18.12 22.02 -8.00
N PHE A 303 16.87 21.76 -8.38
CA PHE A 303 16.21 20.47 -8.21
C PHE A 303 16.16 19.77 -9.57
N ASP A 304 16.61 18.52 -9.63
CA ASP A 304 16.71 17.75 -10.87
C ASP A 304 16.06 16.38 -10.64
N PRO A 305 14.77 16.19 -11.00
CA PRO A 305 14.11 14.89 -10.91
C PRO A 305 14.75 13.91 -11.90
N GLN A 306 14.97 12.67 -11.44
CA GLN A 306 15.58 11.61 -12.23
C GLN A 306 14.55 10.53 -12.61
N LYS A 307 13.71 10.13 -11.65
CA LYS A 307 12.68 9.12 -11.82
C LYS A 307 11.56 9.34 -10.81
N ILE A 308 10.33 9.17 -11.23
CA ILE A 308 9.15 9.19 -10.37
C ILE A 308 8.24 8.08 -10.84
N GLU A 309 8.06 7.06 -10.00
CA GLU A 309 7.32 5.85 -10.33
C GLU A 309 6.29 5.52 -9.26
N PHE A 310 5.23 4.86 -9.68
CA PHE A 310 4.09 4.46 -8.85
C PHE A 310 3.72 3.02 -9.13
N VAL A 311 3.29 2.34 -8.07
CA VAL A 311 2.61 1.05 -8.16
C VAL A 311 1.30 1.16 -7.40
N VAL A 312 0.21 0.74 -8.02
CA VAL A 312 -1.11 0.65 -7.40
C VAL A 312 -1.60 -0.77 -7.62
N SER A 313 -2.06 -1.44 -6.57
CA SER A 313 -2.66 -2.77 -6.68
C SER A 313 -3.98 -2.86 -5.97
N TYR A 314 -4.81 -3.76 -6.47
CA TYR A 314 -6.15 -4.03 -5.98
C TYR A 314 -6.27 -5.52 -5.67
N LYS A 315 -7.20 -5.90 -4.81
CA LYS A 315 -7.54 -7.30 -4.51
C LYS A 315 -9.02 -7.54 -4.72
N LEU A 316 -9.34 -8.75 -5.15
CA LEU A 316 -10.72 -9.22 -5.26
C LEU A 316 -11.16 -9.83 -3.92
N VAL A 317 -12.29 -9.34 -3.39
CA VAL A 317 -12.91 -9.87 -2.16
C VAL A 317 -14.41 -9.95 -2.41
N ASP A 318 -15.00 -11.11 -2.26
CA ASP A 318 -16.45 -11.35 -2.39
C ASP A 318 -17.07 -10.77 -3.68
N GLY A 319 -16.37 -10.93 -4.80
CA GLY A 319 -16.81 -10.48 -6.12
C GLY A 319 -16.63 -8.99 -6.42
N LYS A 320 -16.05 -8.22 -5.51
CA LYS A 320 -15.68 -6.81 -5.71
C LYS A 320 -14.18 -6.60 -5.58
N THR A 321 -13.67 -5.66 -6.34
CA THR A 321 -12.26 -5.29 -6.35
C THR A 321 -12.03 -4.04 -5.51
N TYR A 322 -11.04 -4.07 -4.64
CA TYR A 322 -10.75 -3.01 -3.68
C TYR A 322 -9.27 -2.63 -3.73
N LEU A 323 -8.99 -1.36 -3.44
CA LEU A 323 -7.63 -0.89 -3.26
C LEU A 323 -6.92 -1.75 -2.19
N ASN A 324 -5.67 -2.15 -2.48
CA ASN A 324 -4.87 -2.98 -1.59
C ASN A 324 -3.57 -2.28 -1.18
N TYR A 325 -2.80 -1.79 -2.15
CA TYR A 325 -1.48 -1.25 -1.90
C TYR A 325 -1.13 -0.15 -2.90
N ILE A 326 -0.43 0.87 -2.43
CA ILE A 326 0.14 1.94 -3.24
C ILE A 326 1.59 2.16 -2.81
N SER A 327 2.49 2.33 -3.77
CA SER A 327 3.82 2.86 -3.51
C SER A 327 4.24 3.90 -4.54
N ASN A 328 5.18 4.74 -4.11
CA ASN A 328 5.77 5.77 -4.94
C ASN A 328 7.27 5.88 -4.63
N GLU A 329 8.10 5.88 -5.65
CA GLU A 329 9.52 6.18 -5.52
C GLU A 329 9.88 7.40 -6.35
N MET A 330 10.51 8.38 -5.71
CA MET A 330 11.00 9.59 -6.35
C MET A 330 12.51 9.70 -6.17
N LYS A 331 13.27 9.64 -7.27
CA LYS A 331 14.71 9.88 -7.30
C LYS A 331 15.01 11.25 -7.87
N PHE A 332 15.80 12.05 -7.17
CA PHE A 332 16.17 13.39 -7.59
C PHE A 332 17.55 13.80 -7.08
N LYS A 333 18.13 14.80 -7.71
CA LYS A 333 19.37 15.45 -7.27
C LYS A 333 19.08 16.86 -6.81
N CYS A 334 19.77 17.29 -5.77
CA CYS A 334 19.79 18.68 -5.32
C CYS A 334 21.21 19.21 -5.41
N ASP A 335 21.33 20.40 -6.05
CA ASP A 335 22.59 21.07 -6.27
C ASP A 335 22.52 22.53 -5.79
N MET A 336 23.46 22.95 -4.99
CA MET A 336 23.60 24.33 -4.52
C MET A 336 24.67 25.03 -5.34
N LYS A 337 24.40 26.22 -5.90
CA LYS A 337 25.33 26.99 -6.73
C LYS A 337 26.75 27.18 -6.19
N ARG A 338 26.98 26.91 -4.88
CA ARG A 338 28.28 27.06 -4.19
C ARG A 338 28.89 25.73 -3.73
N ARG A 339 28.29 24.59 -4.06
CA ARG A 339 28.85 23.26 -3.73
C ARG A 339 29.38 22.57 -4.96
N LEU A 340 30.55 21.95 -4.82
CA LEU A 340 31.22 21.23 -5.92
C LEU A 340 30.51 19.93 -6.32
N PHE A 341 29.63 19.39 -5.46
CA PHE A 341 28.96 18.12 -5.71
C PHE A 341 27.44 18.22 -5.45
N SER A 342 26.67 17.60 -6.34
CA SER A 342 25.23 17.39 -6.14
C SER A 342 24.99 16.28 -5.13
N SER A 343 23.89 16.36 -4.38
CA SER A 343 23.44 15.28 -3.51
C SER A 343 22.28 14.55 -4.15
N ALA A 344 22.36 13.21 -4.23
CA ALA A 344 21.29 12.36 -4.70
C ALA A 344 20.39 11.95 -3.54
N TYR A 345 19.08 12.05 -3.75
CA TYR A 345 18.04 11.69 -2.80
C TYR A 345 17.07 10.69 -3.41
N THR A 346 16.53 9.84 -2.56
CA THR A 346 15.37 9.00 -2.86
C THR A 346 14.33 9.24 -1.78
N ALA A 347 13.15 9.70 -2.17
CA ALA A 347 11.96 9.66 -1.34
C ALA A 347 11.14 8.45 -1.78
N TYR A 348 10.75 7.62 -0.83
CA TYR A 348 9.91 6.44 -1.07
C TYR A 348 8.75 6.46 -0.09
N SER A 349 7.54 6.28 -0.58
CA SER A 349 6.37 6.09 0.25
C SER A 349 5.61 4.84 -0.15
N GLU A 350 4.99 4.23 0.83
CA GLU A 350 4.17 3.04 0.68
C GLU A 350 2.95 3.10 1.60
N MET A 351 1.85 2.53 1.14
CA MET A 351 0.59 2.49 1.85
C MET A 351 -0.12 1.16 1.58
N VAL A 352 -0.58 0.49 2.62
CA VAL A 352 -1.33 -0.76 2.53
C VAL A 352 -2.65 -0.64 3.28
N VAL A 353 -3.71 -1.16 2.69
CA VAL A 353 -4.99 -1.32 3.38
C VAL A 353 -4.87 -2.49 4.35
N VAL A 354 -5.06 -2.24 5.63
CA VAL A 354 -4.96 -3.23 6.71
C VAL A 354 -6.30 -3.73 7.17
N ASP A 355 -7.34 -2.90 7.03
CA ASP A 355 -8.73 -3.26 7.28
C ASP A 355 -9.69 -2.35 6.51
N ARG A 356 -10.95 -2.75 6.38
CA ARG A 356 -12.01 -1.99 5.70
C ARG A 356 -13.36 -2.18 6.35
N LYS A 357 -14.01 -1.07 6.68
CA LYS A 357 -15.41 -1.01 7.08
C LYS A 357 -16.25 -0.56 5.88
N GLU A 358 -17.08 -1.45 5.39
CA GLU A 358 -17.94 -1.21 4.24
C GLU A 358 -19.20 -0.44 4.62
N ASN A 359 -19.73 0.33 3.66
CA ASN A 359 -21.01 1.02 3.74
C ASN A 359 -21.17 1.81 5.06
N THR A 360 -20.16 2.62 5.38
CA THR A 360 -20.13 3.40 6.63
C THR A 360 -20.90 4.71 6.52
N ASP A 361 -21.59 5.08 7.58
CA ASP A 361 -22.13 6.44 7.77
C ASP A 361 -21.11 7.39 8.40
N GLU A 362 -20.01 6.87 8.93
CA GLU A 362 -18.92 7.66 9.48
C GLU A 362 -18.23 8.46 8.38
N ARG A 363 -17.90 9.71 8.70
CA ARG A 363 -17.24 10.61 7.75
C ARG A 363 -16.11 11.35 8.43
N ILE A 364 -14.99 11.47 7.74
CA ILE A 364 -13.92 12.35 8.18
C ILE A 364 -14.30 13.80 7.82
N SER A 365 -14.42 14.65 8.83
CA SER A 365 -14.73 16.06 8.64
C SER A 365 -13.54 16.79 7.97
N TYR A 366 -13.82 17.90 7.28
CA TYR A 366 -12.75 18.71 6.69
C TYR A 366 -11.76 19.22 7.76
N LYS A 367 -12.18 19.45 9.00
CA LYS A 367 -11.31 19.93 10.08
C LYS A 367 -10.31 18.84 10.52
N GLU A 368 -10.73 17.59 10.60
CA GLU A 368 -9.94 16.44 11.03
C GLU A 368 -9.05 15.91 9.91
N ALA A 369 -9.44 16.14 8.66
CA ALA A 369 -8.72 15.64 7.50
C ALA A 369 -7.31 16.25 7.39
N PHE A 370 -6.35 15.41 7.01
CA PHE A 370 -5.04 15.84 6.54
C PHE A 370 -5.19 16.68 5.27
N LYS A 371 -4.70 17.94 5.32
CA LYS A 371 -4.93 18.91 4.24
C LYS A 371 -4.00 18.67 3.05
N PRO A 372 -4.44 18.94 1.80
CA PRO A 372 -3.62 18.76 0.60
C PRO A 372 -2.30 19.57 0.58
N ARG A 373 -2.25 20.68 1.32
CA ARG A 373 -1.04 21.54 1.42
C ARG A 373 -0.17 21.27 2.63
N GLN A 374 -0.62 20.42 3.56
CA GLN A 374 0.19 20.01 4.69
C GLN A 374 1.30 19.06 4.22
N ILE A 375 2.43 19.14 4.86
CA ILE A 375 3.56 18.22 4.63
C ILE A 375 3.54 17.23 5.77
N PHE A 376 3.34 15.97 5.44
CA PHE A 376 3.22 14.88 6.42
C PHE A 376 4.41 14.83 7.38
N TYR A 377 5.62 14.95 6.85
CA TYR A 377 6.86 14.99 7.62
C TYR A 377 6.87 16.10 8.71
N ASP A 378 6.23 17.24 8.47
CA ASP A 378 6.25 18.37 9.40
C ASP A 378 5.26 18.18 10.57
N ILE A 379 4.19 17.38 10.39
CA ILE A 379 3.07 17.30 11.37
C ILE A 379 2.93 15.94 12.03
N VAL A 380 3.56 14.89 11.52
CA VAL A 380 3.34 13.51 12.01
C VAL A 380 3.69 13.32 13.49
N ASP A 381 4.61 14.12 14.04
CA ASP A 381 4.95 14.08 15.47
C ASP A 381 3.82 14.57 16.40
N GLU A 382 2.84 15.33 15.88
CA GLU A 382 1.67 15.74 16.64
C GLU A 382 0.75 14.56 17.00
N TYR A 383 0.93 13.42 16.31
CA TYR A 383 0.17 12.17 16.44
C TYR A 383 0.97 11.06 17.12
N TRP A 384 2.00 11.42 17.90
CA TRP A 384 2.88 10.43 18.53
C TRP A 384 2.14 9.57 19.56
N ASP A 385 2.29 8.23 19.42
CA ASP A 385 1.85 7.24 20.40
C ASP A 385 2.91 6.12 20.48
N GLU A 386 3.45 5.89 21.68
CA GLU A 386 4.56 4.96 21.88
C GLU A 386 4.11 3.48 21.84
N ASP A 387 2.88 3.19 22.30
CA ASP A 387 2.40 1.82 22.55
C ASP A 387 1.60 1.22 21.38
N TYR A 388 1.28 2.02 20.39
CA TYR A 388 0.29 1.68 19.35
C TYR A 388 0.70 0.56 18.36
N TRP A 389 1.99 0.42 18.09
CA TRP A 389 2.45 -0.38 16.94
C TRP A 389 2.40 -1.89 17.15
N SER A 390 2.15 -2.37 18.38
CA SER A 390 2.12 -3.79 18.72
C SER A 390 0.90 -4.55 18.22
N GLU A 391 -0.22 -3.86 18.00
CA GLU A 391 -1.52 -4.44 17.63
C GLU A 391 -2.04 -3.96 16.26
N TYR A 392 -1.15 -3.47 15.42
CA TYR A 392 -1.52 -2.91 14.12
C TYR A 392 -0.78 -3.62 12.98
N ASN A 393 -1.50 -3.89 11.88
CA ASN A 393 -0.86 -4.42 10.68
C ASN A 393 -0.01 -3.33 10.04
N ILE A 394 1.27 -3.64 9.85
CA ILE A 394 2.27 -2.75 9.25
C ILE A 394 2.94 -3.46 8.09
N ILE A 395 3.59 -2.68 7.22
CA ILE A 395 4.58 -3.24 6.30
C ILE A 395 5.87 -3.38 7.11
N GLU A 396 6.39 -4.60 7.26
CA GLU A 396 7.65 -4.83 7.98
C GLU A 396 8.77 -3.95 7.44
N PRO A 397 9.61 -3.34 8.29
CA PRO A 397 10.78 -2.65 7.81
C PRO A 397 11.75 -3.64 7.13
N THR A 398 12.42 -3.22 6.07
CA THR A 398 13.55 -3.97 5.53
C THR A 398 14.69 -4.00 6.56
N GLU A 399 15.59 -4.98 6.48
CA GLU A 399 16.76 -5.05 7.38
C GLU A 399 17.58 -3.74 7.37
N SER A 400 17.74 -3.15 6.19
CA SER A 400 18.43 -1.86 6.05
C SER A 400 17.70 -0.71 6.72
N LEU A 401 16.37 -0.70 6.67
CA LEU A 401 15.53 0.31 7.32
C LEU A 401 15.50 0.11 8.84
N GLU A 402 15.39 -1.12 9.33
CA GLU A 402 15.41 -1.46 10.74
C GLU A 402 16.72 -1.01 11.41
N ASN A 403 17.84 -1.33 10.78
CA ASN A 403 19.17 -0.85 11.21
C ASN A 403 19.27 0.67 11.22
N ALA A 404 18.65 1.36 10.27
CA ALA A 404 18.61 2.81 10.22
C ALA A 404 17.73 3.39 11.34
N VAL A 405 16.55 2.84 11.57
CA VAL A 405 15.63 3.20 12.66
C VAL A 405 16.34 3.09 14.02
N TRP A 406 17.04 1.97 14.26
CA TRP A 406 17.83 1.78 15.49
C TRP A 406 18.88 2.88 15.67
N LYS A 407 19.66 3.20 14.61
CA LYS A 407 20.67 4.26 14.64
C LYS A 407 20.07 5.65 14.90
N LEU A 408 18.94 5.96 14.25
CA LEU A 408 18.24 7.23 14.42
C LEU A 408 17.70 7.39 15.84
N LYS A 409 17.09 6.34 16.42
CA LYS A 409 16.62 6.32 17.81
C LYS A 409 17.77 6.54 18.82
N LYS A 410 18.89 5.84 18.63
CA LYS A 410 20.05 5.97 19.52
C LYS A 410 20.63 7.40 19.52
N THR A 411 20.72 8.02 18.33
CA THR A 411 21.23 9.39 18.22
C THR A 411 20.27 10.41 18.84
N GLY A 412 18.95 10.23 18.69
CA GLY A 412 17.93 11.09 19.30
C GLY A 412 17.94 11.05 20.84
N LYS A 413 18.04 9.86 21.44
CA LYS A 413 18.13 9.71 22.91
C LYS A 413 19.36 10.37 23.52
N THR A 414 20.49 10.38 22.81
CA THR A 414 21.73 11.00 23.31
C THR A 414 21.61 12.54 23.40
N LEU A 415 20.77 13.17 22.59
CA LEU A 415 20.57 14.63 22.59
C LEU A 415 19.49 15.10 23.59
N SER A 416 18.54 14.23 23.93
CA SER A 416 17.54 14.55 24.97
C SER A 416 18.06 14.40 26.40
N MET A 417 19.29 13.90 26.58
CA MET A 417 20.02 13.80 27.87
C MET A 417 21.10 14.87 28.03
N GLN A 418 21.26 15.78 27.11
CA GLN A 418 22.12 16.99 27.21
C GLN A 418 21.23 18.23 27.25
#